data_0e41423abcf988343214f1d10223a1df
#
_entry.id   0e41423abcf988343214f1d10223a1df
#
_cell.length_a   1.000
_cell.length_b   1.000
_cell.length_c   1.000
_cell.angle_alpha   90.00
_cell.angle_beta   90.00
_cell.angle_gamma   90.00
#
_symmetry.space_group_name_H-M   'P 1'
#
loop_
_entity.id
_entity.type
_entity.pdbx_description
1 polymer ?
#
loop_
_entity_poly.entity_id
_entity_poly.type
_entity_poly.pdbx_seq_one_letter_code
_entity_poly.pdbx_strand_id
1 'polypeptide(L)'
;MPIIRLGVAAPAANADTVLATFESPYLVSVIAANKSVVATPLTKVSIWVVPANASIPSQYAYIGFNINLSLGQSFETFRFAVNEGDALYVKASVSTVSFSASGIPQDDAGLPENIIQTLTNKTISGNYNTIYVDKGTTADRLASADVGYIRFNTETDNLEVKTSTGWQIVSAI
;
A
#
# COMPACT_ATOMS: atom_id res chain seq x y z
N MET A 1 -9.47 -2.87 -0.79
CA MET A 1 -8.76 -2.02 0.20
C MET A 1 -9.42 -0.65 0.25
N PRO A 2 -9.63 -0.05 1.43
CA PRO A 2 -10.23 1.28 1.55
C PRO A 2 -9.22 2.36 1.12
N ILE A 3 -9.75 3.45 0.53
CA ILE A 3 -8.98 4.67 0.32
C ILE A 3 -8.89 5.38 1.68
N ILE A 4 -7.68 5.73 2.08
CA ILE A 4 -7.42 6.45 3.33
C ILE A 4 -6.91 7.87 3.06
N ARG A 5 -7.16 8.78 4.01
CA ARG A 5 -6.59 10.12 3.97
C ARG A 5 -5.16 10.05 4.50
N LEU A 6 -4.20 10.53 3.71
CA LEU A 6 -2.78 10.53 4.04
C LEU A 6 -2.30 11.86 4.62
N GLY A 7 -2.87 12.99 4.17
CA GLY A 7 -2.50 14.30 4.68
C GLY A 7 -3.40 15.42 4.18
N VAL A 8 -3.35 16.55 4.89
CA VAL A 8 -4.00 17.81 4.52
C VAL A 8 -3.04 18.96 4.86
N ALA A 9 -2.88 19.90 3.96
CA ALA A 9 -2.06 21.10 4.20
C ALA A 9 -2.67 22.35 3.56
N ALA A 10 -2.40 23.50 4.19
CA ALA A 10 -2.65 24.82 3.63
C ALA A 10 -1.34 25.61 3.78
N PRO A 11 -0.40 25.48 2.82
CA PRO A 11 0.92 26.09 2.92
C PRO A 11 0.86 27.62 2.94
N ALA A 12 1.80 28.25 3.61
CA ALA A 12 2.07 29.66 3.40
C ALA A 12 2.51 29.92 1.94
N ALA A 13 2.31 31.12 1.44
CA ALA A 13 2.70 31.48 0.08
C ALA A 13 4.18 31.16 -0.19
N ASN A 14 4.45 30.42 -1.25
CA ASN A 14 5.77 29.97 -1.69
C ASN A 14 6.56 29.08 -0.71
N ALA A 15 5.91 28.58 0.36
CA ALA A 15 6.54 27.64 1.28
C ALA A 15 6.46 26.20 0.77
N ASP A 16 7.59 25.51 0.79
CA ASP A 16 7.64 24.06 0.60
C ASP A 16 7.10 23.37 1.86
N THR A 17 6.06 22.58 1.70
CA THR A 17 5.34 22.00 2.85
C THR A 17 5.19 20.50 2.65
N VAL A 18 5.55 19.72 3.67
CA VAL A 18 5.30 18.27 3.69
C VAL A 18 3.80 18.05 3.82
N LEU A 19 3.23 17.30 2.89
CA LEU A 19 1.83 16.89 2.90
C LEU A 19 1.66 15.52 3.56
N ALA A 20 2.59 14.61 3.32
CA ALA A 20 2.61 13.28 3.91
C ALA A 20 4.02 12.67 3.87
N THR A 21 4.31 11.76 4.80
CA THR A 21 5.44 10.83 4.78
C THR A 21 4.90 9.41 4.77
N PHE A 22 5.63 8.48 4.17
CA PHE A 22 5.11 7.13 3.93
C PHE A 22 5.92 6.08 4.68
N GLU A 23 5.25 5.28 5.50
CA GLU A 23 5.84 4.14 6.24
C GLU A 23 5.73 2.82 5.46
N SER A 24 5.06 2.84 4.32
CA SER A 24 4.89 1.70 3.39
C SER A 24 4.54 2.22 2.00
N PRO A 25 4.58 1.38 0.95
CA PRO A 25 4.18 1.79 -0.39
C PRO A 25 2.69 2.14 -0.51
N TYR A 26 2.37 3.18 -1.29
CA TYR A 26 0.99 3.62 -1.59
C TYR A 26 0.81 3.98 -3.05
N LEU A 27 -0.42 3.82 -3.55
CA LEU A 27 -0.92 4.57 -4.72
C LEU A 27 -1.65 5.80 -4.22
N VAL A 28 -1.12 6.98 -4.53
CA VAL A 28 -1.56 8.28 -3.99
C VAL A 28 -2.21 9.13 -5.07
N SER A 29 -3.27 9.87 -4.73
CA SER A 29 -3.73 11.05 -5.48
C SER A 29 -3.72 12.28 -4.58
N VAL A 30 -3.51 13.44 -5.18
CA VAL A 30 -3.50 14.74 -4.49
C VAL A 30 -4.50 15.66 -5.15
N ILE A 31 -5.33 16.29 -4.33
CA ILE A 31 -6.22 17.37 -4.75
C ILE A 31 -5.67 18.69 -4.21
N ALA A 32 -5.50 19.68 -5.09
CA ALA A 32 -5.24 21.06 -4.76
C ALA A 32 -6.48 21.91 -5.06
N ALA A 33 -6.97 22.70 -4.11
CA ALA A 33 -8.13 23.56 -4.29
C ALA A 33 -7.79 25.02 -3.96
N ASN A 34 -8.03 25.94 -4.90
CA ASN A 34 -7.87 27.37 -4.69
C ASN A 34 -9.16 27.94 -4.10
N LYS A 35 -9.11 28.28 -2.82
CA LYS A 35 -10.23 28.84 -2.05
C LYS A 35 -10.33 30.37 -2.12
N SER A 36 -9.52 31.03 -2.95
CA SER A 36 -9.56 32.49 -3.09
C SER A 36 -10.95 32.94 -3.53
N VAL A 37 -11.46 33.99 -2.94
CA VAL A 37 -12.72 34.67 -3.33
C VAL A 37 -12.47 35.99 -4.07
N VAL A 38 -11.21 36.37 -4.22
CA VAL A 38 -10.78 37.60 -4.90
C VAL A 38 -9.95 37.23 -6.12
N ALA A 39 -10.20 37.88 -7.24
CA ALA A 39 -9.40 37.71 -8.44
C ALA A 39 -7.94 38.10 -8.14
N THR A 40 -7.10 37.10 -8.04
CA THR A 40 -5.65 37.21 -7.86
C THR A 40 -4.94 36.84 -9.17
N PRO A 41 -3.67 37.23 -9.37
CA PRO A 41 -2.86 36.63 -10.42
C PRO A 41 -2.96 35.10 -10.40
N LEU A 42 -2.78 34.45 -11.54
CA LEU A 42 -2.84 32.99 -11.67
C LEU A 42 -2.06 32.33 -10.54
N THR A 43 -2.78 31.61 -9.70
CA THR A 43 -2.18 30.82 -8.64
C THR A 43 -1.43 29.65 -9.26
N LYS A 44 -0.19 29.44 -8.86
CA LYS A 44 0.63 28.30 -9.28
C LYS A 44 0.76 27.33 -8.13
N VAL A 45 0.58 26.04 -8.45
CA VAL A 45 0.78 24.94 -7.49
C VAL A 45 1.83 23.99 -8.03
N SER A 46 2.60 23.40 -7.11
CA SER A 46 3.56 22.33 -7.42
C SER A 46 3.39 21.20 -6.41
N ILE A 47 3.56 19.97 -6.89
CA ILE A 47 3.44 18.73 -6.14
C ILE A 47 4.61 17.85 -6.54
N TRP A 48 5.37 17.35 -5.59
CA TRP A 48 6.50 16.46 -5.87
C TRP A 48 6.74 15.46 -4.74
N VAL A 49 7.42 14.38 -5.08
CA VAL A 49 7.87 13.36 -4.14
C VAL A 49 9.37 13.52 -3.95
N VAL A 50 9.81 13.48 -2.72
CA VAL A 50 11.23 13.38 -2.35
C VAL A 50 11.47 11.94 -1.92
N PRO A 51 12.26 11.17 -2.70
CA PRO A 51 12.60 9.81 -2.33
C PRO A 51 13.33 9.72 -0.99
N ALA A 52 13.21 8.59 -0.32
CA ALA A 52 13.98 8.31 0.88
C ALA A 52 15.47 8.57 0.64
N ASN A 53 16.10 9.28 1.57
CA ASN A 53 17.52 9.65 1.53
C ASN A 53 17.92 10.67 0.43
N ALA A 54 16.97 11.30 -0.25
CA ALA A 54 17.24 12.39 -1.19
C ALA A 54 17.15 13.76 -0.52
N SER A 55 17.92 14.75 -1.02
CA SER A 55 17.80 16.15 -0.60
C SER A 55 16.70 16.87 -1.36
N ILE A 56 16.03 17.82 -0.70
CA ILE A 56 14.99 18.68 -1.29
C ILE A 56 15.66 19.91 -1.98
N PRO A 57 15.13 20.34 -3.15
CA PRO A 57 14.18 19.69 -4.07
C PRO A 57 14.91 18.84 -5.12
N SER A 58 14.39 17.64 -5.41
CA SER A 58 14.84 16.87 -6.57
C SER A 58 13.97 17.23 -7.79
N GLN A 59 14.55 17.73 -8.85
CA GLN A 59 13.84 18.11 -10.08
C GLN A 59 13.13 16.90 -10.75
N TYR A 60 13.56 15.69 -10.45
CA TYR A 60 13.03 14.47 -11.08
C TYR A 60 11.78 13.91 -10.41
N ALA A 61 11.37 14.49 -9.31
CA ALA A 61 10.27 13.95 -8.49
C ALA A 61 8.95 14.72 -8.64
N TYR A 62 8.85 15.70 -9.56
CA TYR A 62 7.62 16.46 -9.75
C TYR A 62 6.51 15.63 -10.39
N ILE A 63 5.38 15.57 -9.70
CA ILE A 63 4.10 15.03 -10.19
C ILE A 63 3.35 16.15 -10.94
N GLY A 64 3.48 17.38 -10.46
CA GLY A 64 2.98 18.59 -11.10
C GLY A 64 3.86 19.78 -10.79
N PHE A 65 4.21 20.55 -11.78
CA PHE A 65 5.09 21.72 -11.61
C PHE A 65 4.46 22.98 -12.18
N ASN A 66 4.33 24.02 -11.35
CA ASN A 66 3.77 25.32 -11.71
C ASN A 66 2.41 25.25 -12.44
N ILE A 67 1.54 24.33 -12.01
CA ILE A 67 0.21 24.17 -12.56
C ILE A 67 -0.62 25.41 -12.22
N ASN A 68 -1.22 26.03 -13.24
CA ASN A 68 -2.09 27.17 -13.04
C ASN A 68 -3.45 26.73 -12.46
N LEU A 69 -3.85 27.36 -11.38
CA LEU A 69 -5.11 27.09 -10.69
C LEU A 69 -5.89 28.38 -10.54
N SER A 70 -6.95 28.52 -11.33
CA SER A 70 -7.81 29.72 -11.29
C SER A 70 -8.63 29.77 -10.00
N LEU A 71 -9.26 30.90 -9.78
CA LEU A 71 -10.17 31.16 -8.67
C LEU A 71 -11.26 30.07 -8.58
N GLY A 72 -11.41 29.47 -7.40
CA GLY A 72 -12.45 28.45 -7.14
C GLY A 72 -12.22 27.10 -7.85
N GLN A 73 -11.12 26.97 -8.58
CA GLN A 73 -10.80 25.72 -9.26
C GLN A 73 -10.06 24.74 -8.34
N SER A 74 -10.20 23.46 -8.67
CA SER A 74 -9.39 22.37 -8.11
C SER A 74 -8.63 21.64 -9.22
N PHE A 75 -7.53 21.05 -8.85
CA PHE A 75 -6.71 20.18 -9.67
C PHE A 75 -6.51 18.86 -8.92
N GLU A 76 -6.64 17.75 -9.61
CA GLU A 76 -6.36 16.43 -9.08
C GLU A 76 -5.27 15.76 -9.92
N THR A 77 -4.30 15.15 -9.24
CA THR A 77 -3.26 14.35 -9.90
C THR A 77 -3.84 13.02 -10.37
N PHE A 78 -3.23 12.42 -11.39
CA PHE A 78 -3.33 10.97 -11.57
C PHE A 78 -2.79 10.25 -10.33
N ARG A 79 -3.18 8.99 -10.15
CA ARG A 79 -2.58 8.16 -9.12
C ARG A 79 -1.13 7.86 -9.49
N PHE A 80 -0.23 8.00 -8.50
CA PHE A 80 1.19 7.71 -8.62
C PHE A 80 1.65 6.89 -7.43
N ALA A 81 2.67 6.07 -7.65
CA ALA A 81 3.26 5.25 -6.61
C ALA A 81 4.24 6.05 -5.76
N VAL A 82 4.26 5.76 -4.48
CA VAL A 82 5.28 6.19 -3.51
C VAL A 82 5.75 4.98 -2.72
N ASN A 83 6.99 5.02 -2.27
CA ASN A 83 7.62 3.95 -1.50
C ASN A 83 7.73 4.32 -0.02
N GLU A 84 8.10 3.33 0.78
CA GLU A 84 8.49 3.55 2.17
C GLU A 84 9.65 4.55 2.26
N GLY A 85 9.56 5.49 3.20
CA GLY A 85 10.53 6.55 3.43
C GLY A 85 10.40 7.76 2.51
N ASP A 86 9.58 7.71 1.46
CA ASP A 86 9.31 8.87 0.61
C ASP A 86 8.54 9.95 1.36
N ALA A 87 8.71 11.21 0.95
CA ALA A 87 7.94 12.34 1.45
C ALA A 87 7.28 13.11 0.30
N LEU A 88 5.99 13.37 0.44
CA LEU A 88 5.19 14.13 -0.52
C LEU A 88 5.16 15.60 -0.11
N TYR A 89 5.60 16.46 -1.00
CA TYR A 89 5.66 17.90 -0.80
C TYR A 89 4.69 18.63 -1.71
N VAL A 90 4.23 19.77 -1.21
CA VAL A 90 3.37 20.70 -1.95
C VAL A 90 3.83 22.14 -1.76
N LYS A 91 3.52 22.98 -2.75
CA LYS A 91 3.78 24.41 -2.75
C LYS A 91 2.68 25.13 -3.50
N ALA A 92 2.30 26.30 -3.01
CA ALA A 92 1.42 27.21 -3.72
C ALA A 92 1.99 28.63 -3.72
N SER A 93 1.79 29.39 -4.80
CA SER A 93 2.21 30.79 -4.87
C SER A 93 1.44 31.73 -3.94
N VAL A 94 0.31 31.26 -3.40
CA VAL A 94 -0.57 32.00 -2.47
C VAL A 94 -1.04 31.09 -1.34
N SER A 95 -1.40 31.68 -0.19
CA SER A 95 -1.84 30.92 1.01
C SER A 95 -3.31 30.46 0.95
N THR A 96 -4.05 30.79 -0.10
CA THR A 96 -5.47 30.41 -0.24
C THR A 96 -5.67 29.00 -0.82
N VAL A 97 -4.61 28.29 -1.14
CA VAL A 97 -4.68 26.90 -1.64
C VAL A 97 -4.64 25.91 -0.49
N SER A 98 -5.51 24.93 -0.55
CA SER A 98 -5.43 23.74 0.31
C SER A 98 -5.13 22.50 -0.51
N PHE A 99 -4.38 21.58 0.08
CA PHE A 99 -4.04 20.29 -0.49
C PHE A 99 -4.60 19.18 0.39
N SER A 100 -5.02 18.10 -0.25
CA SER A 100 -5.43 16.85 0.40
C SER A 100 -4.85 15.68 -0.36
N ALA A 101 -4.16 14.77 0.34
CA ALA A 101 -3.69 13.52 -0.22
C ALA A 101 -4.55 12.36 0.28
N SER A 102 -4.89 11.46 -0.61
CA SER A 102 -5.52 10.18 -0.31
C SER A 102 -4.80 9.05 -1.04
N GLY A 103 -4.85 7.86 -0.49
CA GLY A 103 -4.14 6.74 -1.10
C GLY A 103 -4.69 5.38 -0.72
N ILE A 104 -4.24 4.40 -1.46
CA ILE A 104 -4.49 2.98 -1.26
C ILE A 104 -3.17 2.34 -0.90
N PRO A 105 -3.03 1.69 0.26
CA PRO A 105 -1.83 0.94 0.57
C PRO A 105 -1.55 -0.07 -0.53
N GLN A 106 -0.31 -0.13 -0.98
CA GLN A 106 0.15 -1.20 -1.85
C GLN A 106 0.79 -2.22 -0.93
N ASP A 107 0.04 -3.25 -0.58
CA ASP A 107 0.63 -4.41 0.07
C ASP A 107 1.48 -5.15 -0.97
N ASP A 108 2.64 -4.58 -1.27
CA ASP A 108 3.69 -5.25 -2.04
C ASP A 108 4.51 -6.17 -1.11
N ALA A 109 4.19 -6.17 0.14
CA ALA A 109 4.46 -7.31 0.96
C ALA A 109 3.64 -8.44 0.33
N GLY A 110 4.27 -9.26 -0.43
CA GLY A 110 3.81 -10.65 -0.55
C GLY A 110 3.34 -10.97 0.85
N LEU A 111 2.09 -11.33 1.00
CA LEU A 111 1.39 -11.54 2.27
C LEU A 111 2.38 -11.89 3.36
N PRO A 112 2.42 -11.17 4.50
CA PRO A 112 3.40 -11.45 5.54
C PRO A 112 3.48 -12.96 5.70
N GLU A 113 4.67 -13.52 5.77
CA GLU A 113 4.90 -14.97 5.79
C GLU A 113 4.03 -15.73 6.79
N ASN A 114 3.30 -15.01 7.64
CA ASN A 114 2.44 -15.51 8.71
C ASN A 114 0.96 -15.07 8.62
N ILE A 115 0.45 -14.57 7.50
CA ILE A 115 -0.99 -14.35 7.37
C ILE A 115 -1.69 -15.67 7.07
N ILE A 116 -2.49 -16.13 8.03
CA ILE A 116 -3.48 -17.16 7.78
C ILE A 116 -4.57 -16.57 6.88
N GLN A 117 -4.57 -16.95 5.61
CA GLN A 117 -5.64 -16.61 4.68
C GLN A 117 -6.67 -17.71 4.62
N THR A 118 -7.92 -17.38 4.90
CA THR A 118 -9.04 -18.28 4.61
C THR A 118 -9.49 -18.06 3.18
N LEU A 119 -9.24 -19.04 2.31
CA LEU A 119 -9.71 -19.05 0.93
C LEU A 119 -11.11 -19.67 0.88
N THR A 120 -12.15 -18.83 0.84
CA THR A 120 -13.54 -19.30 0.72
C THR A 120 -13.97 -19.26 -0.75
N ASN A 121 -14.53 -20.34 -1.26
CA ASN A 121 -15.02 -20.47 -2.65
C ASN A 121 -13.95 -20.13 -3.71
N LYS A 122 -12.70 -20.52 -3.47
CA LYS A 122 -11.60 -20.35 -4.43
C LYS A 122 -11.20 -21.69 -5.01
N THR A 123 -11.02 -21.72 -6.32
CA THR A 123 -10.40 -22.84 -7.03
C THR A 123 -8.95 -22.46 -7.31
N ILE A 124 -8.01 -23.28 -6.86
CA ILE A 124 -6.60 -23.14 -7.23
C ILE A 124 -6.40 -23.99 -8.49
N SER A 125 -6.34 -23.33 -9.64
CA SER A 125 -6.18 -24.01 -10.93
C SER A 125 -5.04 -23.35 -11.72
N GLY A 126 -4.37 -24.14 -12.56
CA GLY A 126 -3.31 -23.68 -13.44
C GLY A 126 -2.09 -24.62 -13.43
N ASN A 127 -1.37 -24.64 -14.54
CA ASN A 127 -0.25 -25.57 -14.76
C ASN A 127 1.00 -25.26 -13.91
N TYR A 128 1.02 -24.13 -13.20
CA TYR A 128 2.20 -23.66 -12.44
C TYR A 128 1.88 -23.29 -10.99
N ASN A 129 0.69 -23.63 -10.49
CA ASN A 129 0.35 -23.39 -9.10
C ASN A 129 0.96 -24.48 -8.21
N THR A 130 1.82 -24.08 -7.29
CA THR A 130 2.42 -24.96 -6.29
C THR A 130 1.81 -24.63 -4.94
N ILE A 131 1.29 -25.64 -4.24
CA ILE A 131 0.83 -25.51 -2.87
C ILE A 131 1.91 -26.11 -1.98
N TYR A 132 2.49 -25.29 -1.10
CA TYR A 132 3.37 -25.77 -0.06
C TYR A 132 2.54 -26.05 1.19
N VAL A 133 2.65 -27.26 1.71
CA VAL A 133 2.08 -27.64 2.99
C VAL A 133 3.16 -27.59 4.06
N ASP A 134 2.74 -27.35 5.29
CA ASP A 134 3.64 -27.42 6.45
C ASP A 134 4.36 -28.77 6.50
N LYS A 135 5.62 -28.78 6.95
CA LYS A 135 6.43 -30.00 7.01
C LYS A 135 7.20 -30.12 8.32
N GLY A 136 7.42 -31.35 8.74
CA GLY A 136 8.18 -31.65 9.95
C GLY A 136 8.08 -33.11 10.33
N THR A 137 8.74 -33.50 11.42
CA THR A 137 8.70 -34.87 11.97
C THR A 137 7.37 -35.16 12.67
N THR A 138 7.19 -36.40 13.09
CA THR A 138 6.03 -36.80 13.91
C THR A 138 5.93 -35.98 15.20
N ALA A 139 7.05 -35.61 15.81
CA ALA A 139 7.12 -34.81 17.03
C ALA A 139 6.67 -33.36 16.80
N ASP A 140 6.83 -32.85 15.58
CA ASP A 140 6.45 -31.47 15.22
C ASP A 140 4.95 -31.31 14.89
N ARG A 141 4.14 -32.37 15.08
CA ARG A 141 2.69 -32.29 14.89
C ARG A 141 2.08 -31.29 15.86
N LEU A 142 1.41 -30.27 15.32
CA LEU A 142 0.67 -29.30 16.13
C LEU A 142 -0.43 -30.01 16.93
N ALA A 143 -0.31 -29.98 18.26
CA ALA A 143 -1.32 -30.58 19.15
C ALA A 143 -2.69 -29.89 19.03
N SER A 144 -2.69 -28.58 18.74
CA SER A 144 -3.87 -27.72 18.56
C SER A 144 -4.35 -27.61 17.11
N ALA A 145 -3.83 -28.44 16.19
CA ALA A 145 -4.26 -28.37 14.79
C ALA A 145 -5.75 -28.70 14.67
N ASP A 146 -6.47 -27.90 13.91
CA ASP A 146 -7.88 -28.13 13.59
C ASP A 146 -8.06 -29.34 12.67
N VAL A 147 -9.23 -29.95 12.73
CA VAL A 147 -9.62 -31.03 11.82
C VAL A 147 -9.59 -30.49 10.38
N GLY A 148 -8.93 -31.24 9.49
CA GLY A 148 -8.69 -30.83 8.11
C GLY A 148 -7.33 -30.19 7.85
N TYR A 149 -6.52 -29.92 8.89
CA TYR A 149 -5.16 -29.47 8.70
C TYR A 149 -4.33 -30.52 7.95
N ILE A 150 -3.60 -30.09 6.94
CA ILE A 150 -2.77 -30.97 6.07
C ILE A 150 -1.31 -30.58 6.25
N ARG A 151 -0.43 -31.57 6.35
CA ARG A 151 1.03 -31.38 6.43
C ARG A 151 1.78 -32.54 5.79
N PHE A 152 3.06 -32.35 5.53
CA PHE A 152 3.97 -33.41 5.10
C PHE A 152 4.85 -33.86 6.27
N ASN A 153 4.82 -35.17 6.61
CA ASN A 153 5.67 -35.75 7.62
C ASN A 153 6.97 -36.22 6.99
N THR A 154 8.09 -35.56 7.34
CA THR A 154 9.41 -35.84 6.79
C THR A 154 10.08 -37.09 7.37
N GLU A 155 9.57 -37.64 8.48
CA GLU A 155 10.07 -38.86 9.10
C GLU A 155 9.47 -40.09 8.44
N THR A 156 8.19 -40.03 8.07
CA THR A 156 7.47 -41.14 7.45
C THR A 156 7.32 -40.98 5.93
N ASP A 157 7.76 -39.82 5.37
CA ASP A 157 7.65 -39.45 3.96
C ASP A 157 6.23 -39.50 3.42
N ASN A 158 5.25 -39.05 4.22
CA ASN A 158 3.83 -39.10 3.90
C ASN A 158 3.13 -37.76 4.11
N LEU A 159 2.10 -37.52 3.29
CA LEU A 159 1.13 -36.48 3.55
C LEU A 159 0.18 -36.92 4.64
N GLU A 160 -0.03 -36.07 5.66
CA GLU A 160 -0.91 -36.35 6.79
C GLU A 160 -2.06 -35.34 6.86
N VAL A 161 -3.22 -35.79 7.32
CA VAL A 161 -4.37 -34.93 7.60
C VAL A 161 -4.79 -35.12 9.08
N LYS A 162 -5.12 -34.02 9.74
CA LYS A 162 -5.70 -34.03 11.07
C LYS A 162 -7.19 -34.39 10.96
N THR A 163 -7.58 -35.46 11.64
CA THR A 163 -8.99 -35.91 11.77
C THR A 163 -9.46 -35.71 13.20
N SER A 164 -10.74 -35.97 13.47
CA SER A 164 -11.28 -35.97 14.83
C SER A 164 -10.66 -37.07 15.74
N THR A 165 -10.10 -38.11 15.14
CA THR A 165 -9.45 -39.21 15.85
C THR A 165 -7.92 -39.11 15.91
N GLY A 166 -7.34 -38.08 15.30
CA GLY A 166 -5.89 -37.85 15.29
C GLY A 166 -5.33 -37.63 13.90
N TRP A 167 -4.02 -37.71 13.78
CA TRP A 167 -3.32 -37.60 12.50
C TRP A 167 -3.42 -38.89 11.71
N GLN A 168 -3.82 -38.80 10.47
CA GLN A 168 -3.96 -39.93 9.54
C GLN A 168 -3.12 -39.68 8.28
N ILE A 169 -2.53 -40.75 7.75
CA ILE A 169 -1.80 -40.71 6.48
C ILE A 169 -2.83 -40.63 5.34
N VAL A 170 -2.60 -39.68 4.42
CA VAL A 170 -3.35 -39.62 3.16
C VAL A 170 -2.74 -40.64 2.20
N SER A 171 -3.33 -41.85 2.16
CA SER A 171 -2.88 -42.88 1.24
C SER A 171 -3.41 -42.60 -0.17
N ALA A 172 -2.55 -42.74 -1.20
CA ALA A 172 -3.03 -42.86 -2.57
C ALA A 172 -3.84 -44.16 -2.69
N ILE A 173 -5.03 -44.05 -3.29
CA ILE A 173 -5.87 -45.22 -3.67
C ILE A 173 -5.34 -45.75 -4.98
#